data_5e8174b3aad0ab12d26f96cf4564f778
#
_entry.id   5e8174b3aad0ab12d26f96cf4564f778
#
_cell.length_a   1.000
_cell.length_b   1.000
_cell.length_c   1.000
_cell.angle_alpha   90.00
_cell.angle_beta   90.00
_cell.angle_gamma   90.00
#
_symmetry.space_group_name_H-M   'P 1'
#
loop_
_entity.id
_entity.type
_entity.pdbx_description
1 polymer ?
#
loop_
_entity_poly.entity_id
_entity_poly.type
_entity_poly.pdbx_seq_one_letter_code
_entity_poly.pdbx_strand_id
1 'polypeptide(L)'
;MITIWVPKRLVEVDLYNVAARSPQTLADLSERSYRQRVDYAAQKVQLSGAKIVMLTGPSASGKTTSAHKVAEALEASGTPAHVISLDNFFKGAQYSPRLPDGTLDYENPDTLDMPLIRQCLSDLSTTGKTVLPIYDFTTESRSSETETLDLEGGVCIVEGIHALNPELTGLVKGDDVYRIYAGLREEYCIDGRRVINTQDIRLCRRTLRDAAARGRSPAKTLAMWDRVLDGETRYIKGFKTTADFL
;
A
#
# COMPACT_ATOMS: atom_id res chain seq x y z
N MET A 1 -2.54 24.11 9.94
CA MET A 1 -2.60 22.96 9.02
C MET A 1 -4.08 22.68 8.74
N ILE A 2 -4.54 22.85 7.51
CA ILE A 2 -5.94 22.55 7.16
C ILE A 2 -6.01 21.06 6.88
N THR A 3 -6.64 20.32 7.78
CA THR A 3 -6.89 18.88 7.56
C THR A 3 -8.03 18.74 6.58
N ILE A 4 -7.75 18.37 5.34
CA ILE A 4 -8.79 18.05 4.37
C ILE A 4 -9.31 16.64 4.69
N TRP A 5 -10.49 16.61 5.33
CA TRP A 5 -11.18 15.35 5.54
C TRP A 5 -11.89 14.95 4.25
N VAL A 6 -11.50 13.80 3.66
CA VAL A 6 -12.19 13.25 2.49
C VAL A 6 -13.27 12.29 2.96
N PRO A 7 -14.56 12.64 2.77
CA PRO A 7 -15.65 11.82 3.26
C PRO A 7 -15.70 10.45 2.56
N LYS A 8 -16.21 9.46 3.27
CA LYS A 8 -16.56 8.17 2.68
C LYS A 8 -17.70 8.36 1.68
N ARG A 9 -17.66 7.61 0.60
CA ARG A 9 -18.74 7.55 -0.39
C ARG A 9 -19.71 6.44 0.01
N LEU A 10 -20.92 6.81 0.34
CA LEU A 10 -22.00 5.85 0.60
C LEU A 10 -22.61 5.41 -0.74
N VAL A 11 -22.73 4.11 -0.92
CA VAL A 11 -23.34 3.47 -2.09
C VAL A 11 -24.57 2.70 -1.62
N GLU A 12 -25.75 3.07 -2.11
CA GLU A 12 -26.98 2.32 -1.80
C GLU A 12 -26.93 0.92 -2.41
N VAL A 13 -27.17 -0.09 -1.59
CA VAL A 13 -27.11 -1.51 -1.97
C VAL A 13 -28.08 -1.82 -3.11
N ASP A 14 -29.29 -1.24 -3.06
CA ASP A 14 -30.29 -1.49 -4.11
C ASP A 14 -29.85 -0.93 -5.46
N LEU A 15 -29.26 0.28 -5.48
CA LEU A 15 -28.69 0.84 -6.71
C LEU A 15 -27.54 0.01 -7.24
N TYR A 16 -26.65 -0.47 -6.31
CA TYR A 16 -25.58 -1.35 -6.69
C TYR A 16 -26.09 -2.67 -7.29
N ASN A 17 -27.11 -3.30 -6.68
CA ASN A 17 -27.72 -4.52 -7.17
C ASN A 17 -28.38 -4.34 -8.54
N VAL A 18 -28.98 -3.17 -8.80
CA VAL A 18 -29.50 -2.85 -10.16
C VAL A 18 -28.36 -2.76 -11.16
N ALA A 19 -27.26 -2.07 -10.84
CA ALA A 19 -26.08 -1.97 -11.70
C ALA A 19 -25.41 -3.36 -11.92
N ALA A 20 -25.40 -4.20 -10.88
CA ALA A 20 -24.83 -5.55 -10.94
C ALA A 20 -25.60 -6.54 -11.85
N ARG A 21 -26.80 -6.17 -12.33
CA ARG A 21 -27.50 -6.93 -13.38
C ARG A 21 -26.74 -6.91 -14.72
N SER A 22 -25.86 -5.93 -14.91
CA SER A 22 -24.92 -5.86 -16.02
C SER A 22 -23.49 -5.86 -15.48
N PRO A 23 -22.99 -7.00 -14.97
CA PRO A 23 -21.74 -7.04 -14.20
C PRO A 23 -20.52 -6.60 -15.01
N GLN A 24 -20.48 -6.89 -16.31
CA GLN A 24 -19.41 -6.45 -17.18
C GLN A 24 -19.38 -4.92 -17.30
N THR A 25 -20.54 -4.29 -17.54
CA THR A 25 -20.66 -2.83 -17.64
C THR A 25 -20.23 -2.15 -16.32
N LEU A 26 -20.66 -2.71 -15.18
CA LEU A 26 -20.27 -2.20 -13.85
C LEU A 26 -18.77 -2.31 -13.65
N ALA A 27 -18.15 -3.45 -14.01
CA ALA A 27 -16.71 -3.64 -13.93
C ALA A 27 -15.96 -2.64 -14.83
N ASP A 28 -16.36 -2.49 -16.08
CA ASP A 28 -15.73 -1.58 -17.06
C ASP A 28 -15.79 -0.11 -16.60
N LEU A 29 -16.93 0.32 -16.04
CA LEU A 29 -17.09 1.67 -15.49
C LEU A 29 -16.21 1.88 -14.25
N SER A 30 -16.13 0.87 -13.38
CA SER A 30 -15.31 0.91 -12.17
C SER A 30 -13.82 0.96 -12.51
N GLU A 31 -13.37 0.12 -13.45
CA GLU A 31 -11.99 0.10 -13.93
C GLU A 31 -11.61 1.41 -14.63
N ARG A 32 -12.50 1.97 -15.44
CA ARG A 32 -12.28 3.28 -16.09
C ARG A 32 -12.11 4.38 -15.05
N SER A 33 -12.98 4.44 -14.05
CA SER A 33 -12.89 5.42 -12.97
C SER A 33 -11.62 5.25 -12.13
N TYR A 34 -11.21 4.00 -11.89
CA TYR A 34 -9.96 3.70 -11.20
C TYR A 34 -8.75 4.15 -12.01
N ARG A 35 -8.71 3.83 -13.31
CA ARG A 35 -7.64 4.25 -14.23
C ARG A 35 -7.48 5.76 -14.28
N GLN A 36 -8.57 6.50 -14.40
CA GLN A 36 -8.54 7.97 -14.38
C GLN A 36 -7.88 8.53 -13.11
N ARG A 37 -8.13 7.91 -11.96
CA ARG A 37 -7.48 8.32 -10.70
C ARG A 37 -6.00 7.97 -10.66
N VAL A 38 -5.63 6.82 -11.21
CA VAL A 38 -4.23 6.41 -11.35
C VAL A 38 -3.46 7.35 -12.27
N ASP A 39 -4.03 7.66 -13.45
CA ASP A 39 -3.43 8.59 -14.41
C ASP A 39 -3.25 9.98 -13.79
N TYR A 40 -4.25 10.44 -13.02
CA TYR A 40 -4.15 11.71 -12.30
C TYR A 40 -3.08 11.69 -11.20
N ALA A 41 -2.94 10.57 -10.48
CA ALA A 41 -1.87 10.42 -9.49
C ALA A 41 -0.49 10.45 -10.16
N ALA A 42 -0.30 9.73 -11.26
CA ALA A 42 0.94 9.72 -12.04
C ALA A 42 1.30 11.14 -12.56
N GLN A 43 0.31 11.87 -13.09
CA GLN A 43 0.50 13.25 -13.49
C GLN A 43 0.95 14.15 -12.34
N LYS A 44 0.37 13.98 -11.13
CA LYS A 44 0.78 14.74 -9.95
C LYS A 44 2.20 14.41 -9.51
N VAL A 45 2.60 13.15 -9.59
CA VAL A 45 3.99 12.73 -9.34
C VAL A 45 4.95 13.43 -10.31
N GLN A 46 4.67 13.42 -11.61
CA GLN A 46 5.50 14.10 -12.62
C GLN A 46 5.61 15.61 -12.37
N LEU A 47 4.47 16.26 -12.08
CA LEU A 47 4.44 17.70 -11.79
C LEU A 47 5.19 18.08 -10.51
N SER A 48 5.30 17.18 -9.55
CA SER A 48 6.05 17.42 -8.32
C SER A 48 7.57 17.39 -8.54
N GLY A 49 8.05 16.73 -9.59
CA GLY A 49 9.46 16.47 -9.82
C GLY A 49 10.09 15.46 -8.86
N ALA A 50 9.30 14.84 -7.99
CA ALA A 50 9.78 13.89 -7.01
C ALA A 50 10.34 12.62 -7.69
N LYS A 51 11.49 12.16 -7.20
CA LYS A 51 12.14 10.93 -7.67
C LYS A 51 11.70 9.71 -6.87
N ILE A 52 11.18 9.91 -5.67
CA ILE A 52 10.72 8.85 -4.79
C ILE A 52 9.25 9.09 -4.44
N VAL A 53 8.41 8.09 -4.69
CA VAL A 53 7.01 8.06 -4.30
C VAL A 53 6.87 7.09 -3.14
N MET A 54 6.38 7.57 -2.01
CA MET A 54 6.06 6.75 -0.84
C MET A 54 4.57 6.44 -0.84
N LEU A 55 4.20 5.18 -1.13
CA LEU A 55 2.82 4.75 -1.24
C LEU A 55 2.42 3.84 -0.08
N THR A 56 1.58 4.33 0.80
CA THR A 56 1.02 3.56 1.92
C THR A 56 -0.47 3.33 1.81
N GLY A 57 -0.98 2.59 2.75
CA GLY A 57 -2.41 2.32 2.95
C GLY A 57 -2.58 1.06 3.80
N PRO A 58 -3.77 0.83 4.36
CA PRO A 58 -4.01 -0.30 5.23
C PRO A 58 -3.95 -1.63 4.47
N SER A 59 -3.86 -2.72 5.21
CA SER A 59 -3.82 -4.06 4.61
C SER A 59 -5.04 -4.30 3.71
N ALA A 60 -4.82 -4.92 2.55
CA ALA A 60 -5.81 -5.21 1.51
C ALA A 60 -6.54 -3.98 0.92
N SER A 61 -5.97 -2.77 1.03
CA SER A 61 -6.48 -1.57 0.37
C SER A 61 -6.19 -1.52 -1.13
N GLY A 62 -5.23 -2.31 -1.62
CA GLY A 62 -4.80 -2.33 -3.02
C GLY A 62 -3.51 -1.54 -3.29
N LYS A 63 -2.68 -1.30 -2.26
CA LYS A 63 -1.39 -0.59 -2.37
C LYS A 63 -0.52 -1.09 -3.51
N THR A 64 -0.16 -2.36 -3.47
CA THR A 64 0.73 -2.98 -4.47
C THR A 64 0.16 -2.84 -5.88
N THR A 65 -1.14 -3.13 -6.07
CA THR A 65 -1.81 -2.92 -7.37
C THR A 65 -1.74 -1.46 -7.80
N SER A 66 -2.01 -0.52 -6.89
CA SER A 66 -1.97 0.91 -7.20
C SER A 66 -0.55 1.39 -7.51
N ALA A 67 0.47 0.87 -6.80
CA ALA A 67 1.87 1.20 -7.08
C ALA A 67 2.27 0.78 -8.51
N HIS A 68 1.97 -0.45 -8.90
CA HIS A 68 2.24 -0.92 -10.27
C HIS A 68 1.46 -0.14 -11.32
N LYS A 69 0.18 0.18 -11.06
CA LYS A 69 -0.63 0.97 -12.01
C LYS A 69 -0.13 2.41 -12.16
N VAL A 70 0.38 3.02 -11.10
CA VAL A 70 1.03 4.34 -11.18
C VAL A 70 2.34 4.25 -11.95
N ALA A 71 3.14 3.19 -11.73
CA ALA A 71 4.35 2.95 -12.51
C ALA A 71 4.04 2.79 -14.01
N GLU A 72 3.09 1.92 -14.38
CA GLU A 72 2.62 1.74 -15.77
C GLU A 72 2.19 3.08 -16.41
N ALA A 73 1.48 3.94 -15.66
CA ALA A 73 1.03 5.24 -16.17
C ALA A 73 2.19 6.24 -16.34
N LEU A 74 3.20 6.21 -15.46
CA LEU A 74 4.43 6.99 -15.60
C LEU A 74 5.24 6.54 -16.81
N GLU A 75 5.43 5.23 -16.99
CA GLU A 75 6.11 4.66 -18.15
C GLU A 75 5.42 5.00 -19.47
N ALA A 76 4.09 4.89 -19.50
CA ALA A 76 3.28 5.25 -20.67
C ALA A 76 3.44 6.75 -21.05
N SER A 77 3.81 7.59 -20.09
CA SER A 77 4.12 9.02 -20.30
C SER A 77 5.61 9.31 -20.53
N GLY A 78 6.45 8.27 -20.68
CA GLY A 78 7.88 8.38 -20.98
C GLY A 78 8.78 8.57 -19.76
N THR A 79 8.26 8.33 -18.55
CA THR A 79 9.06 8.38 -17.31
C THR A 79 9.32 6.97 -16.82
N PRO A 80 10.55 6.44 -16.83
CA PRO A 80 10.86 5.12 -16.23
C PRO A 80 10.38 5.07 -14.78
N ALA A 81 9.78 3.96 -14.37
CA ALA A 81 9.25 3.83 -13.03
C ALA A 81 9.42 2.41 -12.48
N HIS A 82 9.88 2.31 -11.24
CA HIS A 82 10.14 1.04 -10.59
C HIS A 82 9.42 0.95 -9.25
N VAL A 83 8.93 -0.25 -8.91
CA VAL A 83 8.22 -0.48 -7.65
C VAL A 83 9.09 -1.30 -6.71
N ILE A 84 9.26 -0.81 -5.48
CA ILE A 84 9.92 -1.52 -4.39
C ILE A 84 8.87 -1.81 -3.32
N SER A 85 8.72 -3.07 -2.93
CA SER A 85 7.89 -3.43 -1.77
C SER A 85 8.70 -3.44 -0.48
N LEU A 86 8.22 -2.71 0.54
CA LEU A 86 8.79 -2.76 1.88
C LEU A 86 8.65 -4.15 2.52
N ASP A 87 7.73 -4.97 2.04
CA ASP A 87 7.59 -6.34 2.52
C ASP A 87 8.86 -7.19 2.24
N ASN A 88 9.68 -6.82 1.26
CA ASN A 88 10.97 -7.45 1.00
C ASN A 88 12.02 -7.19 2.09
N PHE A 89 11.81 -6.18 2.91
CA PHE A 89 12.74 -5.79 3.97
C PHE A 89 12.39 -6.38 5.34
N PHE A 90 11.46 -7.31 5.44
CA PHE A 90 11.21 -8.00 6.70
C PHE A 90 12.47 -8.75 7.18
N LYS A 91 12.74 -8.67 8.49
CA LYS A 91 13.87 -9.36 9.15
C LYS A 91 13.64 -10.86 9.30
N GLY A 92 12.37 -11.29 9.26
CA GLY A 92 11.93 -12.66 9.55
C GLY A 92 11.24 -12.78 10.92
N ALA A 93 10.47 -13.85 11.07
CA ALA A 93 9.60 -14.08 12.24
C ALA A 93 10.36 -14.06 13.59
N GLN A 94 11.60 -14.56 13.59
CA GLN A 94 12.44 -14.64 14.80
C GLN A 94 12.86 -13.26 15.35
N TYR A 95 12.87 -12.23 14.51
CA TYR A 95 13.24 -10.87 14.89
C TYR A 95 12.02 -9.94 15.07
N SER A 96 10.81 -10.45 14.80
CA SER A 96 9.59 -9.65 14.90
C SER A 96 9.22 -9.40 16.35
N PRO A 97 8.81 -8.19 16.73
CA PRO A 97 8.27 -7.87 18.03
C PRO A 97 7.10 -8.79 18.42
N ARG A 98 6.90 -8.95 19.71
CA ARG A 98 5.78 -9.74 20.23
C ARG A 98 4.80 -8.87 20.98
N LEU A 99 3.52 -9.21 20.81
CA LEU A 99 2.44 -8.64 21.59
C LEU A 99 2.46 -9.21 23.03
N PRO A 100 1.74 -8.60 24.01
CA PRO A 100 1.69 -9.10 25.38
C PRO A 100 1.22 -10.55 25.53
N ASP A 101 0.45 -11.06 24.57
CA ASP A 101 -0.01 -12.45 24.50
C ASP A 101 1.03 -13.42 23.91
N GLY A 102 2.24 -12.94 23.61
CA GLY A 102 3.36 -13.70 23.05
C GLY A 102 3.27 -13.93 21.54
N THR A 103 2.23 -13.49 20.86
CA THR A 103 2.09 -13.59 19.40
C THR A 103 2.92 -12.52 18.69
N LEU A 104 3.30 -12.78 17.43
CA LEU A 104 4.10 -11.84 16.63
C LEU A 104 3.27 -10.62 16.21
N ASP A 105 3.85 -9.43 16.35
CA ASP A 105 3.28 -8.16 15.88
C ASP A 105 3.84 -7.82 14.50
N TYR A 106 3.26 -8.42 13.46
CA TYR A 106 3.68 -8.19 12.07
C TYR A 106 3.35 -6.79 11.53
N GLU A 107 2.51 -6.03 12.23
CA GLU A 107 2.17 -4.66 11.84
C GLU A 107 3.15 -3.62 12.44
N ASN A 108 4.05 -4.04 13.32
CA ASN A 108 5.04 -3.18 13.95
C ASN A 108 6.16 -2.80 12.97
N PRO A 109 6.54 -1.52 12.83
CA PRO A 109 7.64 -1.10 11.95
C PRO A 109 9.00 -1.74 12.29
N ASP A 110 9.21 -2.17 13.53
CA ASP A 110 10.45 -2.85 13.96
C ASP A 110 10.63 -4.23 13.31
N THR A 111 9.62 -4.75 12.62
CA THR A 111 9.74 -5.95 11.78
C THR A 111 10.61 -5.72 10.54
N LEU A 112 10.75 -4.46 10.12
CA LEU A 112 11.52 -4.06 8.95
C LEU A 112 12.99 -3.82 9.30
N ASP A 113 13.86 -4.12 8.34
CA ASP A 113 15.28 -3.80 8.40
C ASP A 113 15.52 -2.34 8.02
N MET A 114 15.26 -1.44 8.98
CA MET A 114 15.39 0.00 8.78
C MET A 114 16.78 0.45 8.32
N PRO A 115 17.91 -0.13 8.83
CA PRO A 115 19.23 0.16 8.30
C PRO A 115 19.38 -0.16 6.82
N LEU A 116 18.88 -1.34 6.37
CA LEU A 116 18.96 -1.73 4.97
C LEU A 116 18.07 -0.87 4.08
N ILE A 117 16.84 -0.52 4.52
CA ILE A 117 15.97 0.41 3.80
C ILE A 117 16.67 1.76 3.63
N ARG A 118 17.29 2.27 4.70
CA ARG A 118 18.05 3.52 4.68
C ARG A 118 19.17 3.48 3.66
N GLN A 119 19.93 2.39 3.62
CA GLN A 119 21.01 2.19 2.66
C GLN A 119 20.46 2.21 1.23
N CYS A 120 19.42 1.40 0.94
CA CYS A 120 18.82 1.34 -0.39
C CYS A 120 18.28 2.69 -0.87
N LEU A 121 17.57 3.44 -0.01
CA LEU A 121 17.07 4.77 -0.37
C LEU A 121 18.19 5.78 -0.58
N SER A 122 19.26 5.72 0.21
CA SER A 122 20.45 6.55 0.02
C SER A 122 21.15 6.25 -1.30
N ASP A 123 21.32 4.97 -1.62
CA ASP A 123 21.94 4.54 -2.87
C ASP A 123 21.13 5.01 -4.09
N LEU A 124 19.80 4.82 -4.06
CA LEU A 124 18.90 5.30 -5.12
C LEU A 124 18.94 6.82 -5.30
N SER A 125 19.01 7.56 -4.20
CA SER A 125 19.05 9.03 -4.29
C SER A 125 20.40 9.58 -4.77
N THR A 126 21.49 8.84 -4.59
CA THR A 126 22.85 9.29 -4.93
C THR A 126 23.33 8.74 -6.25
N THR A 127 23.10 7.46 -6.52
CA THR A 127 23.64 6.75 -7.70
C THR A 127 22.55 6.31 -8.68
N GLY A 128 21.27 6.31 -8.26
CA GLY A 128 20.17 5.74 -9.02
C GLY A 128 20.11 4.22 -8.99
N LYS A 129 21.01 3.55 -8.28
CA LYS A 129 21.12 2.07 -8.26
C LYS A 129 21.18 1.55 -6.83
N THR A 130 20.62 0.36 -6.61
CA THR A 130 20.72 -0.35 -5.33
C THR A 130 20.55 -1.86 -5.51
N VAL A 131 20.82 -2.61 -4.43
CA VAL A 131 20.55 -4.04 -4.34
C VAL A 131 19.45 -4.29 -3.34
N LEU A 132 18.36 -4.89 -3.79
CA LEU A 132 17.16 -5.15 -3.00
C LEU A 132 17.19 -6.57 -2.42
N PRO A 133 16.78 -6.77 -1.17
CA PRO A 133 16.54 -8.09 -0.62
C PRO A 133 15.25 -8.68 -1.22
N ILE A 134 15.12 -9.99 -1.13
CA ILE A 134 13.92 -10.75 -1.48
C ILE A 134 13.44 -11.47 -0.22
N TYR A 135 12.14 -11.34 0.11
CA TYR A 135 11.51 -12.02 1.24
C TYR A 135 10.58 -13.12 0.75
N ASP A 136 10.78 -14.32 1.28
CA ASP A 136 9.91 -15.47 1.00
C ASP A 136 8.86 -15.61 2.10
N PHE A 137 7.61 -15.34 1.75
CA PHE A 137 6.46 -15.48 2.65
C PHE A 137 6.11 -16.93 2.98
N THR A 138 6.58 -17.90 2.19
CA THR A 138 6.32 -19.32 2.44
C THR A 138 7.19 -19.83 3.58
N THR A 139 8.46 -19.41 3.58
CA THR A 139 9.43 -19.77 4.61
C THR A 139 9.50 -18.74 5.74
N GLU A 140 8.79 -17.62 5.61
CA GLU A 140 8.81 -16.47 6.52
C GLU A 140 10.24 -15.97 6.81
N SER A 141 11.09 -15.98 5.79
CA SER A 141 12.51 -15.61 5.90
C SER A 141 13.01 -14.83 4.69
N ARG A 142 14.13 -14.12 4.88
CA ARG A 142 14.84 -13.45 3.78
C ARG A 142 15.55 -14.51 2.91
N SER A 143 15.39 -14.40 1.59
CA SER A 143 16.13 -15.20 0.62
C SER A 143 17.63 -14.85 0.64
N SER A 144 18.48 -15.78 0.20
CA SER A 144 19.86 -15.49 -0.15
C SER A 144 20.03 -14.78 -1.50
N GLU A 145 18.96 -14.79 -2.32
CA GLU A 145 18.92 -14.07 -3.59
C GLU A 145 18.63 -12.60 -3.38
N THR A 146 19.14 -11.76 -4.26
CA THR A 146 18.94 -10.32 -4.29
C THR A 146 18.61 -9.86 -5.70
N GLU A 147 17.98 -8.70 -5.82
CA GLU A 147 17.66 -8.07 -7.08
C GLU A 147 18.42 -6.74 -7.22
N THR A 148 19.07 -6.50 -8.36
CA THR A 148 19.68 -5.19 -8.64
C THR A 148 18.68 -4.29 -9.32
N LEU A 149 18.47 -3.10 -8.78
CA LEU A 149 17.61 -2.07 -9.33
C LEU A 149 18.45 -0.92 -9.87
N ASP A 150 18.15 -0.48 -11.10
CA ASP A 150 18.66 0.75 -11.73
C ASP A 150 17.47 1.61 -12.13
N LEU A 151 17.38 2.83 -11.62
CA LEU A 151 16.27 3.75 -11.89
C LEU A 151 16.33 4.36 -13.30
N GLU A 152 17.45 4.26 -13.98
CA GLU A 152 17.63 4.85 -15.32
C GLU A 152 17.21 6.34 -15.41
N GLY A 153 17.35 7.07 -14.29
CA GLY A 153 16.89 8.45 -14.16
C GLY A 153 15.39 8.63 -13.90
N GLY A 154 14.66 7.54 -13.71
CA GLY A 154 13.22 7.51 -13.46
C GLY A 154 12.80 7.69 -12.00
N VAL A 155 11.60 7.22 -11.71
CA VAL A 155 10.92 7.33 -10.39
C VAL A 155 10.92 5.99 -9.67
N CYS A 156 11.23 6.00 -8.38
CA CYS A 156 11.07 4.85 -7.50
C CYS A 156 9.77 4.97 -6.69
N ILE A 157 8.89 3.97 -6.77
CA ILE A 157 7.68 3.87 -5.96
C ILE A 157 7.93 2.85 -4.85
N VAL A 158 8.09 3.33 -3.62
CA VAL A 158 8.25 2.50 -2.42
C VAL A 158 6.88 2.25 -1.81
N GLU A 159 6.37 1.02 -1.92
CA GLU A 159 5.06 0.66 -1.37
C GLU A 159 5.19 -0.18 -0.10
N GLY A 160 4.28 0.05 0.83
CA GLY A 160 4.17 -0.73 2.05
C GLY A 160 3.31 -0.05 3.10
N ILE A 161 2.90 -0.81 4.12
CA ILE A 161 2.06 -0.25 5.20
C ILE A 161 2.76 0.87 5.96
N HIS A 162 4.09 0.89 6.00
CA HIS A 162 4.91 1.86 6.70
C HIS A 162 5.53 2.93 5.80
N ALA A 163 5.22 2.96 4.49
CA ALA A 163 5.89 3.88 3.56
C ALA A 163 5.75 5.37 3.92
N LEU A 164 4.70 5.78 4.65
CA LEU A 164 4.55 7.15 5.14
C LEU A 164 5.02 7.33 6.61
N ASN A 165 5.67 6.34 7.21
CA ASN A 165 6.29 6.53 8.52
C ASN A 165 7.38 7.61 8.41
N PRO A 166 7.39 8.63 9.30
CA PRO A 166 8.40 9.70 9.32
C PRO A 166 9.85 9.19 9.37
N GLU A 167 10.10 8.05 9.98
CA GLU A 167 11.43 7.42 10.00
C GLU A 167 11.90 7.01 8.60
N LEU A 168 10.99 6.71 7.67
CA LEU A 168 11.29 6.41 6.28
C LEU A 168 11.25 7.65 5.41
N THR A 169 10.19 8.45 5.48
CA THR A 169 10.06 9.65 4.66
C THR A 169 11.13 10.71 4.98
N GLY A 170 11.63 10.75 6.22
CA GLY A 170 12.71 11.63 6.63
C GLY A 170 14.09 11.22 6.12
N LEU A 171 14.25 10.06 5.49
CA LEU A 171 15.51 9.62 4.88
C LEU A 171 15.80 10.28 3.53
N VAL A 172 14.77 10.81 2.90
CA VAL A 172 14.84 11.46 1.58
C VAL A 172 14.56 12.95 1.75
N LYS A 173 15.21 13.79 0.96
CA LYS A 173 14.96 15.25 1.00
C LYS A 173 13.48 15.52 0.72
N GLY A 174 12.90 16.47 1.44
CA GLY A 174 11.46 16.71 1.44
C GLY A 174 10.84 16.97 0.07
N ASP A 175 11.57 17.67 -0.81
CA ASP A 175 11.12 18.00 -2.17
C ASP A 175 11.27 16.84 -3.16
N ASP A 176 12.06 15.82 -2.83
CA ASP A 176 12.28 14.63 -3.66
C ASP A 176 11.26 13.50 -3.38
N VAL A 177 10.32 13.71 -2.44
CA VAL A 177 9.34 12.69 -2.01
C VAL A 177 7.91 13.15 -2.31
N TYR A 178 7.16 12.31 -3.00
CA TYR A 178 5.71 12.44 -3.17
C TYR A 178 4.97 11.34 -2.38
N ARG A 179 3.98 11.71 -1.58
CA ARG A 179 3.32 10.82 -0.61
C ARG A 179 1.92 10.47 -1.06
N ILE A 180 1.65 9.19 -1.24
CA ILE A 180 0.34 8.67 -1.65
C ILE A 180 -0.24 7.77 -0.55
N TYR A 181 -1.51 7.98 -0.20
CA TYR A 181 -2.25 7.09 0.68
C TYR A 181 -3.36 6.37 -0.09
N ALA A 182 -3.18 5.07 -0.34
CA ALA A 182 -4.15 4.23 -1.02
C ALA A 182 -5.15 3.62 -0.01
N GLY A 183 -6.39 4.09 -0.04
CA GLY A 183 -7.45 3.62 0.85
C GLY A 183 -8.78 3.44 0.13
N LEU A 184 -9.62 2.52 0.63
CA LEU A 184 -10.98 2.38 0.15
C LEU A 184 -11.84 3.55 0.64
N ARG A 185 -12.73 4.03 -0.22
CA ARG A 185 -13.66 5.12 0.10
C ARG A 185 -15.10 4.70 0.12
N GLU A 186 -15.45 3.69 -0.64
CA GLU A 186 -16.82 3.20 -0.77
C GLU A 186 -17.22 2.40 0.47
N GLU A 187 -18.39 2.69 0.99
CA GLU A 187 -19.09 1.95 2.03
C GLU A 187 -20.53 1.74 1.56
N TYR A 188 -21.13 0.62 1.89
CA TYR A 188 -22.47 0.31 1.42
C TYR A 188 -23.51 0.59 2.49
N CYS A 189 -24.67 1.10 2.05
CA CYS A 189 -25.79 1.47 2.94
C CYS A 189 -27.13 0.96 2.38
N ILE A 190 -28.08 0.85 3.29
CA ILE A 190 -29.51 0.61 3.04
C ILE A 190 -30.27 1.72 3.76
N ASP A 191 -31.09 2.48 3.05
CA ASP A 191 -31.80 3.64 3.58
C ASP A 191 -30.89 4.61 4.35
N GLY A 192 -29.71 4.88 3.78
CA GLY A 192 -28.68 5.75 4.38
C GLY A 192 -27.98 5.17 5.62
N ARG A 193 -28.34 3.97 6.08
CA ARG A 193 -27.67 3.29 7.18
C ARG A 193 -26.56 2.40 6.64
N ARG A 194 -25.33 2.61 7.09
CA ARG A 194 -24.18 1.79 6.72
C ARG A 194 -24.36 0.33 7.14
N VAL A 195 -24.24 -0.59 6.18
CA VAL A 195 -24.34 -2.05 6.39
C VAL A 195 -23.02 -2.77 6.12
N ILE A 196 -22.17 -2.24 5.22
CA ILE A 196 -20.83 -2.77 4.96
C ILE A 196 -19.86 -1.58 4.94
N ASN A 197 -18.88 -1.62 5.81
CA ASN A 197 -17.85 -0.60 5.89
C ASN A 197 -16.58 -0.99 5.12
N THR A 198 -15.62 -0.08 5.00
CA THR A 198 -14.35 -0.36 4.29
C THR A 198 -13.51 -1.45 4.94
N GLN A 199 -13.66 -1.70 6.23
CA GLN A 199 -12.92 -2.76 6.93
C GLN A 199 -13.48 -4.13 6.55
N ASP A 200 -14.80 -4.26 6.41
CA ASP A 200 -15.47 -5.50 5.99
C ASP A 200 -15.02 -5.88 4.57
N ILE A 201 -15.00 -4.91 3.65
CA ILE A 201 -14.54 -5.12 2.27
C ILE A 201 -13.07 -5.57 2.27
N ARG A 202 -12.22 -4.93 3.06
CA ARG A 202 -10.80 -5.29 3.15
C ARG A 202 -10.59 -6.66 3.79
N LEU A 203 -11.40 -7.02 4.78
CA LEU A 203 -11.37 -8.36 5.38
C LEU A 203 -11.66 -9.44 4.33
N CYS A 204 -12.71 -9.26 3.53
CA CYS A 204 -13.03 -10.17 2.42
C CYS A 204 -11.86 -10.27 1.44
N ARG A 205 -11.32 -9.13 0.99
CA ARG A 205 -10.17 -9.08 0.06
C ARG A 205 -8.92 -9.76 0.64
N ARG A 206 -8.62 -9.52 1.94
CA ARG A 206 -7.50 -10.13 2.62
C ARG A 206 -7.67 -11.65 2.72
N THR A 207 -8.86 -12.10 3.09
CA THR A 207 -9.17 -13.54 3.21
C THR A 207 -8.96 -14.26 1.88
N LEU A 208 -9.46 -13.70 0.78
CA LEU A 208 -9.27 -14.26 -0.55
C LEU A 208 -7.79 -14.28 -0.96
N ARG A 209 -7.08 -13.18 -0.79
CA ARG A 209 -5.65 -13.09 -1.11
C ARG A 209 -4.82 -14.06 -0.28
N ASP A 210 -5.03 -14.09 1.04
CA ASP A 210 -4.24 -14.92 1.94
C ASP A 210 -4.47 -16.41 1.67
N ALA A 211 -5.69 -16.81 1.28
CA ALA A 211 -5.97 -18.18 0.86
C ALA A 211 -5.32 -18.52 -0.49
N ALA A 212 -5.37 -17.62 -1.47
CA ALA A 212 -4.87 -17.88 -2.82
C ALA A 212 -3.34 -17.78 -2.94
N ALA A 213 -2.71 -16.84 -2.21
CA ALA A 213 -1.30 -16.49 -2.45
C ALA A 213 -0.37 -16.68 -1.25
N ARG A 214 -0.90 -16.92 -0.03
CA ARG A 214 -0.10 -17.04 1.20
C ARG A 214 -0.35 -18.34 1.97
N GLY A 215 -1.10 -19.29 1.40
CA GLY A 215 -1.41 -20.58 2.01
C GLY A 215 -2.12 -20.49 3.39
N ARG A 216 -2.75 -19.34 3.68
CA ARG A 216 -3.37 -19.09 4.99
C ARG A 216 -4.87 -19.36 4.93
N SER A 217 -5.39 -20.17 5.87
CA SER A 217 -6.83 -20.46 5.93
C SER A 217 -7.65 -19.21 6.28
N PRO A 218 -8.92 -19.13 5.82
CA PRO A 218 -9.84 -18.05 6.19
C PRO A 218 -9.97 -17.88 7.71
N ALA A 219 -10.07 -18.97 8.46
CA ALA A 219 -10.17 -18.94 9.93
C ALA A 219 -8.95 -18.24 10.56
N LYS A 220 -7.74 -18.52 10.05
CA LYS A 220 -6.51 -17.88 10.55
C LYS A 220 -6.49 -16.38 10.21
N THR A 221 -6.95 -15.99 9.02
CA THR A 221 -7.06 -14.58 8.65
C THR A 221 -8.06 -13.83 9.52
N LEU A 222 -9.23 -14.43 9.80
CA LEU A 222 -10.24 -13.87 10.70
C LEU A 222 -9.70 -13.69 12.13
N ALA A 223 -9.03 -14.70 12.68
CA ALA A 223 -8.45 -14.64 14.02
C ALA A 223 -7.39 -13.56 14.21
N MET A 224 -6.75 -13.13 13.13
CA MET A 224 -5.73 -12.05 13.13
C MET A 224 -6.32 -10.66 12.90
N TRP A 225 -7.57 -10.54 12.45
CA TRP A 225 -8.08 -9.31 11.88
C TRP A 225 -8.11 -8.13 12.87
N ASP A 226 -8.52 -8.36 14.10
CA ASP A 226 -8.56 -7.31 15.13
C ASP A 226 -7.16 -6.73 15.40
N ARG A 227 -6.13 -7.58 15.40
CA ARG A 227 -4.73 -7.15 15.56
C ARG A 227 -4.25 -6.30 14.38
N VAL A 228 -4.67 -6.66 13.16
CA VAL A 228 -4.39 -5.87 11.96
C VAL A 228 -5.02 -4.49 12.06
N LEU A 229 -6.26 -4.38 12.53
CA LEU A 229 -6.95 -3.09 12.72
C LEU A 229 -6.29 -2.25 13.83
N ASP A 230 -5.82 -2.89 14.89
CA ASP A 230 -5.10 -2.24 15.97
C ASP A 230 -3.73 -1.70 15.48
N GLY A 231 -2.94 -2.54 14.80
CA GLY A 231 -1.68 -2.12 14.17
C GLY A 231 -1.87 -0.99 13.16
N GLU A 232 -2.92 -1.06 12.33
CA GLU A 232 -3.29 0.03 11.42
C GLU A 232 -3.54 1.34 12.16
N THR A 233 -4.22 1.27 13.30
CA THR A 233 -4.52 2.45 14.11
C THR A 233 -3.26 3.04 14.74
N ARG A 234 -2.36 2.18 15.22
CA ARG A 234 -1.09 2.60 15.86
C ARG A 234 -0.06 3.13 14.87
N TYR A 235 0.10 2.47 13.72
CA TYR A 235 1.28 2.65 12.89
C TYR A 235 1.01 3.23 11.49
N ILE A 236 -0.27 3.31 11.04
CA ILE A 236 -0.56 3.68 9.65
C ILE A 236 -1.50 4.88 9.55
N LYS A 237 -2.64 4.86 10.25
CA LYS A 237 -3.70 5.89 10.11
C LYS A 237 -3.24 7.30 10.46
N GLY A 238 -2.36 7.43 11.44
CA GLY A 238 -1.84 8.73 11.87
C GLY A 238 -1.14 9.51 10.77
N PHE A 239 -0.54 8.79 9.82
CA PHE A 239 0.23 9.41 8.72
C PHE A 239 -0.60 9.71 7.47
N LYS A 240 -1.88 9.39 7.46
CA LYS A 240 -2.76 9.70 6.32
C LYS A 240 -2.80 11.20 6.00
N THR A 241 -2.70 12.04 7.03
CA THR A 241 -2.74 13.51 6.89
C THR A 241 -1.48 14.11 6.29
N THR A 242 -0.40 13.33 6.19
CA THR A 242 0.86 13.76 5.56
C THR A 242 0.92 13.43 4.07
N ALA A 243 -0.09 12.73 3.54
CA ALA A 243 -0.14 12.37 2.13
C ALA A 243 -0.44 13.59 1.25
N ASP A 244 0.29 13.68 0.13
CA ASP A 244 0.09 14.70 -0.91
C ASP A 244 -1.09 14.31 -1.82
N PHE A 245 -1.41 12.99 -1.88
CA PHE A 245 -2.51 12.44 -2.67
C PHE A 245 -3.24 11.29 -1.92
N LEU A 246 -4.60 11.25 -2.09
CA LEU A 246 -5.48 10.27 -1.43
C LEU A 246 -6.32 9.50 -2.46
#